data_3a4d875a6b6565f44d8f6d116c66fc75
#
_entry.id   3a4d875a6b6565f44d8f6d116c66fc75
#
_cell.length_a   1.000
_cell.length_b   1.000
_cell.length_c   1.000
_cell.angle_alpha   90.00
_cell.angle_beta   90.00
_cell.angle_gamma   90.00
#
_symmetry.space_group_name_H-M   'P 1'
#
loop_
_entity.id
_entity.type
_entity.pdbx_description
1 polymer ?
#
loop_
_entity_poly.entity_id
_entity_poly.type
_entity_poly.pdbx_seq_one_letter_code
_entity_poly.pdbx_strand_id
1 'polypeptide(L)'
;MGPPPSGKSPGEWRCGAGISIFPTLHLLIDESKFYDTLPLKDSVTLEVIPQSRNYVQAQIEKLGGKAVMRKSGAKAGFVISDNGNYIMDTDFSNVATFAGKPEELHKKLKQLTGVVETALFIDMVAFALCVCGDEVKVIEK
;
A
#
# COMPACT_ATOMS: atom_id res chain seq x y z
N MET A 1 0.36 13.11 16.26
CA MET A 1 0.53 13.27 14.80
C MET A 1 -0.83 13.14 14.15
N GLY A 2 -1.29 14.20 13.48
CA GLY A 2 -2.59 14.20 12.83
C GLY A 2 -2.69 13.14 11.73
N PRO A 3 -3.92 12.74 11.31
CA PRO A 3 -4.10 11.83 10.19
C PRO A 3 -3.39 12.41 8.96
N PRO A 4 -2.87 11.56 8.07
CA PRO A 4 -2.28 12.05 6.83
C PRO A 4 -3.29 12.93 6.11
N PRO A 5 -2.86 13.99 5.43
CA PRO A 5 -3.78 14.91 4.77
C PRO A 5 -4.71 14.12 3.85
N SER A 6 -5.98 14.24 4.13
CA SER A 6 -7.06 13.69 3.30
C SER A 6 -7.11 14.47 2.00
N GLY A 7 -6.35 14.09 1.03
CA GLY A 7 -6.33 14.81 -0.24
C GLY A 7 -5.12 14.49 -1.07
N LYS A 8 -4.90 13.20 -1.28
CA LYS A 8 -3.98 12.80 -2.35
C LYS A 8 -4.61 13.13 -3.68
N SER A 9 -3.88 13.87 -4.51
CA SER A 9 -4.29 14.13 -5.88
C SER A 9 -4.40 12.83 -6.67
N PRO A 10 -5.23 12.76 -7.71
CA PRO A 10 -5.34 11.56 -8.55
C PRO A 10 -4.01 11.01 -9.05
N GLY A 11 -3.00 11.86 -9.25
CA GLY A 11 -1.65 11.46 -9.65
C GLY A 11 -0.84 10.71 -8.58
N GLU A 12 -1.27 10.70 -7.31
CA GLU A 12 -0.57 9.97 -6.24
C GLU A 12 -0.89 8.47 -6.22
N TRP A 13 -1.88 8.04 -6.99
CA TRP A 13 -2.26 6.63 -7.13
C TRP A 13 -1.66 6.00 -8.38
N ARG A 14 -0.60 6.57 -8.89
CA ARG A 14 0.17 5.91 -9.94
C ARG A 14 0.69 4.60 -9.39
N CYS A 15 0.23 3.57 -10.03
CA CYS A 15 0.48 2.19 -9.76
C CYS A 15 1.98 1.92 -9.54
N GLY A 16 2.31 1.02 -8.62
CA GLY A 16 3.66 0.50 -8.44
C GLY A 16 4.31 0.01 -9.74
N ALA A 17 3.53 -0.31 -10.77
CA ALA A 17 4.02 -0.58 -12.11
C ALA A 17 4.85 0.58 -12.70
N GLY A 18 4.49 1.83 -12.40
CA GLY A 18 5.27 2.99 -12.82
C GLY A 18 6.62 3.09 -12.11
N ILE A 19 6.70 2.62 -10.87
CA ILE A 19 7.95 2.61 -10.09
C ILE A 19 8.86 1.47 -10.53
N SER A 20 8.32 0.31 -10.84
CA SER A 20 9.09 -0.89 -11.19
C SER A 20 9.83 -0.82 -12.52
N ILE A 21 9.53 0.14 -13.38
CA ILE A 21 10.28 0.36 -14.63
C ILE A 21 11.59 1.15 -14.42
N PHE A 22 11.78 1.78 -13.27
CA PHE A 22 13.01 2.51 -12.97
C PHE A 22 14.09 1.55 -12.43
N PRO A 23 15.35 1.70 -12.87
CA PRO A 23 16.44 0.83 -12.43
C PRO A 23 16.80 1.00 -10.96
N THR A 24 16.54 2.17 -10.38
CA THR A 24 16.83 2.50 -8.99
C THR A 24 15.73 3.38 -8.42
N LEU A 25 15.30 3.08 -7.19
CA LEU A 25 14.38 3.89 -6.41
C LEU A 25 15.08 4.36 -5.15
N HIS A 26 15.08 5.67 -4.93
CA HIS A 26 15.58 6.31 -3.73
C HIS A 26 14.38 6.87 -2.95
N LEU A 27 14.33 6.59 -1.65
CA LEU A 27 13.30 7.12 -0.77
C LEU A 27 13.84 8.24 0.10
N LEU A 28 13.01 9.25 0.30
CA LEU A 28 13.21 10.28 1.31
C LEU A 28 12.11 10.13 2.36
N ILE A 29 12.48 9.84 3.58
CA ILE A 29 11.56 9.57 4.69
C ILE A 29 11.97 10.35 5.92
N ASP A 30 11.01 10.60 6.80
CA ASP A 30 11.28 11.06 8.17
C ASP A 30 11.32 9.87 9.14
N GLU A 31 11.97 10.08 10.27
CA GLU A 31 12.15 9.04 11.30
C GLU A 31 10.84 8.41 11.77
N SER A 32 9.73 9.14 11.75
CA SER A 32 8.42 8.63 12.18
C SER A 32 7.84 7.53 11.27
N LYS A 33 8.39 7.42 10.07
CA LYS A 33 7.96 6.44 9.05
C LYS A 33 8.92 5.28 8.88
N PHE A 34 10.02 5.30 9.63
CA PHE A 34 11.00 4.22 9.62
C PHE A 34 10.66 3.18 10.69
N TYR A 35 10.61 1.92 10.32
CA TYR A 35 10.39 0.78 11.19
C TYR A 35 11.35 -0.34 10.81
N ASP A 36 11.98 -0.97 11.79
CA ASP A 36 12.83 -2.16 11.57
C ASP A 36 12.01 -3.35 11.06
N THR A 37 10.74 -3.40 11.45
CA THR A 37 9.79 -4.41 10.96
C THR A 37 8.50 -3.70 10.62
N LEU A 38 7.98 -3.89 9.42
CA LEU A 38 6.73 -3.26 8.97
C LEU A 38 5.58 -3.67 9.90
N PRO A 39 5.04 -2.71 10.69
CA PRO A 39 4.01 -3.05 11.67
C PRO A 39 2.68 -3.11 10.95
N LEU A 40 2.20 -3.83 10.17
CA LEU A 40 0.89 -3.86 9.47
C LEU A 40 -0.27 -3.15 10.22
N LYS A 41 0.08 -2.07 10.96
CA LYS A 41 -0.88 -1.22 11.69
C LYS A 41 -1.72 -0.38 10.74
N ASP A 42 -1.12 -0.01 9.63
CA ASP A 42 -1.77 0.78 8.60
C ASP A 42 -2.40 -0.12 7.54
N SER A 43 -3.44 0.37 6.92
CA SER A 43 -4.10 -0.37 5.86
C SER A 43 -3.18 -0.53 4.65
N VAL A 44 -3.17 -1.73 4.08
CA VAL A 44 -2.54 -1.98 2.78
C VAL A 44 -3.53 -1.65 1.69
N THR A 45 -3.19 -0.67 0.88
CA THR A 45 -4.05 -0.24 -0.23
C THR A 45 -3.84 -1.13 -1.45
N LEU A 46 -4.93 -1.52 -2.08
CA LEU A 46 -4.97 -2.29 -3.33
C LEU A 46 -5.63 -1.50 -4.44
N GLU A 47 -5.13 -1.67 -5.65
CA GLU A 47 -5.83 -1.32 -6.88
C GLU A 47 -6.54 -2.57 -7.40
N VAL A 48 -7.87 -2.49 -7.59
CA VAL A 48 -8.72 -3.65 -7.89
C VAL A 48 -9.60 -3.36 -9.08
N ILE A 49 -9.66 -4.29 -10.02
CA ILE A 49 -10.59 -4.22 -11.17
C ILE A 49 -12.03 -4.13 -10.66
N PRO A 50 -12.86 -3.19 -11.14
CA PRO A 50 -14.22 -2.97 -10.63
C PRO A 50 -15.09 -4.24 -10.58
N GLN A 51 -14.99 -5.09 -11.59
CA GLN A 51 -15.75 -6.34 -11.68
C GLN A 51 -15.34 -7.38 -10.64
N SER A 52 -14.09 -7.32 -10.17
CA SER A 52 -13.53 -8.29 -9.21
C SER A 52 -13.67 -7.87 -7.75
N ARG A 53 -14.23 -6.70 -7.46
CA ARG A 53 -14.27 -6.14 -6.11
C ARG A 53 -14.82 -7.09 -5.06
N ASN A 54 -15.97 -7.71 -5.33
CA ASN A 54 -16.64 -8.60 -4.37
C ASN A 54 -15.84 -9.89 -4.15
N TYR A 55 -15.24 -10.41 -5.21
CA TYR A 55 -14.36 -11.58 -5.15
C TYR A 55 -13.12 -11.28 -4.31
N VAL A 56 -12.42 -10.18 -4.60
CA VAL A 56 -11.21 -9.79 -3.87
C VAL A 56 -11.53 -9.56 -2.40
N GLN A 57 -12.62 -8.84 -2.09
CA GLN A 57 -13.06 -8.63 -0.71
C GLN A 57 -13.28 -9.96 0.02
N ALA A 58 -14.01 -10.89 -0.56
CA ALA A 58 -14.25 -12.21 0.03
C ALA A 58 -12.96 -13.03 0.23
N GLN A 59 -11.97 -12.91 -0.68
CA GLN A 59 -10.68 -13.58 -0.50
C GLN A 59 -9.85 -12.97 0.63
N ILE A 60 -9.87 -11.64 0.78
CA ILE A 60 -9.19 -10.95 1.88
C ILE A 60 -9.79 -11.36 3.22
N GLU A 61 -11.11 -11.46 3.32
CA GLU A 61 -11.80 -11.95 4.52
C GLU A 61 -11.42 -13.41 4.86
N LYS A 62 -11.27 -14.27 3.86
CA LYS A 62 -10.78 -15.64 4.05
C LYS A 62 -9.33 -15.69 4.54
N LEU A 63 -8.50 -14.72 4.17
CA LEU A 63 -7.15 -14.57 4.69
C LEU A 63 -7.12 -14.00 6.12
N GLY A 64 -8.28 -13.66 6.69
CA GLY A 64 -8.42 -13.10 8.02
C GLY A 64 -8.35 -11.57 8.08
N GLY A 65 -8.16 -10.91 6.94
CA GLY A 65 -8.12 -9.45 6.84
C GLY A 65 -9.53 -8.84 6.73
N LYS A 66 -9.56 -7.51 6.79
CA LYS A 66 -10.77 -6.73 6.48
C LYS A 66 -10.51 -5.93 5.22
N ALA A 67 -11.52 -5.75 4.38
CA ALA A 67 -11.41 -4.99 3.16
C ALA A 67 -12.56 -3.99 3.02
N VAL A 68 -12.23 -2.75 2.72
CA VAL A 68 -13.20 -1.67 2.55
C VAL A 68 -12.87 -0.89 1.28
N MET A 69 -13.87 -0.66 0.45
CA MET A 69 -13.72 0.21 -0.72
C MET A 69 -13.54 1.65 -0.26
N ARG A 70 -12.49 2.31 -0.76
CA ARG A 70 -12.25 3.72 -0.43
C ARG A 70 -13.33 4.58 -1.05
N LYS A 71 -14.01 5.36 -0.21
CA LYS A 71 -15.06 6.29 -0.66
C LYS A 71 -14.46 7.64 -1.02
N SER A 72 -15.00 8.26 -2.07
CA SER A 72 -14.69 9.65 -2.39
C SER A 72 -15.32 10.57 -1.34
N GLY A 73 -14.52 11.50 -0.78
CA GLY A 73 -15.02 12.44 0.23
C GLY A 73 -16.01 13.49 -0.30
N ALA A 74 -16.00 13.76 -1.60
CA ALA A 74 -16.76 14.87 -2.20
C ALA A 74 -18.01 14.42 -2.99
N LYS A 75 -18.11 13.14 -3.35
CA LYS A 75 -19.23 12.60 -4.16
C LYS A 75 -19.61 11.21 -3.69
N ALA A 76 -20.86 10.83 -3.91
CA ALA A 76 -21.29 9.44 -3.73
C ALA A 76 -20.55 8.56 -4.75
N GLY A 77 -19.69 7.66 -4.26
CA GLY A 77 -18.93 6.75 -5.12
C GLY A 77 -17.62 6.29 -4.47
N PHE A 78 -16.94 5.41 -5.19
CA PHE A 78 -15.61 4.92 -4.78
C PHE A 78 -14.52 5.76 -5.44
N VAL A 79 -13.34 5.76 -4.81
CA VAL A 79 -12.14 6.34 -5.41
C VAL A 79 -11.72 5.48 -6.59
N ILE A 80 -11.45 6.13 -7.72
CA ILE A 80 -11.01 5.51 -8.96
C ILE A 80 -9.57 5.92 -9.22
N SER A 81 -8.71 4.96 -9.57
CA SER A 81 -7.34 5.21 -9.99
C SER A 81 -7.27 5.82 -11.39
N ASP A 82 -6.10 6.31 -11.77
CA ASP A 82 -5.87 6.84 -13.14
C ASP A 82 -6.11 5.78 -14.23
N ASN A 83 -6.03 4.50 -13.88
CA ASN A 83 -6.32 3.37 -14.78
C ASN A 83 -7.80 2.96 -14.80
N GLY A 84 -8.68 3.66 -14.10
CA GLY A 84 -10.11 3.36 -14.02
C GLY A 84 -10.47 2.23 -13.05
N ASN A 85 -9.53 1.81 -12.20
CA ASN A 85 -9.75 0.75 -11.21
C ASN A 85 -10.19 1.33 -9.85
N TYR A 86 -10.75 0.50 -9.00
CA TYR A 86 -11.13 0.88 -7.66
C TYR A 86 -9.95 0.81 -6.68
N ILE A 87 -9.99 1.67 -5.68
CA ILE A 87 -9.06 1.64 -4.55
C ILE A 87 -9.74 0.96 -3.36
N MET A 88 -9.10 -0.08 -2.85
CA MET A 88 -9.55 -0.87 -1.71
C MET A 88 -8.51 -0.79 -0.60
N ASP A 89 -8.93 -0.44 0.60
CA ASP A 89 -8.09 -0.45 1.80
C ASP A 89 -8.29 -1.77 2.55
N THR A 90 -7.20 -2.44 2.87
CA THR A 90 -7.23 -3.72 3.57
C THR A 90 -6.47 -3.65 4.88
N ASP A 91 -7.02 -4.24 5.92
CA ASP A 91 -6.43 -4.28 7.26
C ASP A 91 -6.07 -5.72 7.64
N PHE A 92 -4.79 -5.95 7.88
CA PHE A 92 -4.24 -7.22 8.34
C PHE A 92 -3.57 -7.11 9.72
N SER A 93 -3.81 -6.01 10.45
CA SER A 93 -3.18 -5.73 11.75
C SER A 93 -3.39 -6.84 12.80
N ASN A 94 -4.52 -7.55 12.72
CA ASN A 94 -4.87 -8.62 13.62
C ASN A 94 -4.56 -10.03 13.08
N VAL A 95 -3.87 -10.13 11.94
CA VAL A 95 -3.56 -11.41 11.31
C VAL A 95 -2.12 -11.81 11.62
N ALA A 96 -1.95 -12.64 12.65
CA ALA A 96 -0.63 -13.07 13.12
C ALA A 96 0.22 -13.75 12.03
N THR A 97 -0.40 -14.42 11.07
CA THR A 97 0.30 -15.11 9.98
C THR A 97 1.16 -14.18 9.13
N PHE A 98 0.76 -12.91 8.98
CA PHE A 98 1.47 -11.92 8.18
C PHE A 98 2.27 -10.93 9.01
N ALA A 99 2.24 -11.03 10.35
CA ALA A 99 2.99 -10.16 11.24
C ALA A 99 4.50 -10.27 10.94
N GLY A 100 5.13 -9.14 10.57
CA GLY A 100 6.54 -9.09 10.19
C GLY A 100 6.89 -9.77 8.86
N LYS A 101 5.88 -10.13 8.04
CA LYS A 101 6.07 -10.83 6.77
C LYS A 101 5.36 -10.13 5.61
N PRO A 102 5.73 -8.89 5.30
CA PRO A 102 5.06 -8.12 4.24
C PRO A 102 5.20 -8.76 2.86
N GLU A 103 6.30 -9.48 2.62
CA GLU A 103 6.56 -10.18 1.37
C GLU A 103 5.57 -11.33 1.12
N GLU A 104 5.26 -12.11 2.17
CA GLU A 104 4.27 -13.20 2.07
C GLU A 104 2.88 -12.62 1.80
N LEU A 105 2.53 -11.54 2.50
CA LEU A 105 1.28 -10.82 2.28
C LEU A 105 1.20 -10.28 0.85
N HIS A 106 2.25 -9.59 0.37
CA HIS A 106 2.32 -9.07 -0.99
C HIS A 106 2.09 -10.17 -2.03
N LYS A 107 2.80 -11.31 -1.92
CA LYS A 107 2.64 -12.46 -2.81
C LYS A 107 1.20 -12.98 -2.82
N LYS A 108 0.59 -13.13 -1.64
CA LYS A 108 -0.81 -13.59 -1.54
C LYS A 108 -1.78 -12.62 -2.19
N LEU A 109 -1.63 -11.33 -1.95
CA LEU A 109 -2.51 -10.31 -2.53
C LEU A 109 -2.36 -10.22 -4.05
N LYS A 110 -1.13 -10.27 -4.58
CA LYS A 110 -0.87 -10.24 -6.04
C LYS A 110 -1.38 -11.48 -6.77
N GLN A 111 -1.58 -12.60 -6.09
CA GLN A 111 -2.15 -13.81 -6.67
C GLN A 111 -3.67 -13.77 -6.79
N LEU A 112 -4.34 -12.80 -6.17
CA LEU A 112 -5.79 -12.68 -6.25
C LEU A 112 -6.19 -12.13 -7.62
N THR A 113 -7.05 -12.85 -8.30
CA THR A 113 -7.60 -12.40 -9.59
C THR A 113 -8.33 -11.07 -9.42
N GLY A 114 -7.89 -10.07 -10.17
CA GLY A 114 -8.46 -8.72 -10.14
C GLY A 114 -7.72 -7.73 -9.25
N VAL A 115 -6.71 -8.14 -8.52
CA VAL A 115 -5.75 -7.22 -7.89
C VAL A 115 -4.72 -6.82 -8.94
N VAL A 116 -4.70 -5.54 -9.28
CA VAL A 116 -3.76 -4.96 -10.24
C VAL A 116 -2.45 -4.64 -9.56
N GLU A 117 -2.51 -3.93 -8.42
CA GLU A 117 -1.34 -3.54 -7.67
C GLU A 117 -1.61 -3.44 -6.16
N THR A 118 -0.54 -3.51 -5.38
CA THR A 118 -0.56 -3.33 -3.93
C THR A 118 0.35 -2.16 -3.53
N ALA A 119 0.07 -1.52 -2.41
CA ALA A 119 0.95 -0.49 -1.84
C ALA A 119 2.16 -1.07 -1.09
N LEU A 120 2.44 -2.35 -1.22
CA LEU A 120 3.64 -3.00 -0.68
C LEU A 120 4.71 -3.06 -1.77
N PHE A 121 5.72 -2.23 -1.65
CA PHE A 121 6.86 -2.14 -2.56
C PHE A 121 8.02 -2.95 -1.99
N ILE A 122 8.12 -4.21 -2.38
CA ILE A 122 9.11 -5.15 -1.87
C ILE A 122 10.35 -5.13 -2.77
N ASP A 123 11.53 -5.00 -2.16
CA ASP A 123 12.85 -5.06 -2.82
C ASP A 123 13.09 -4.04 -3.95
N MET A 124 12.31 -2.96 -3.98
CA MET A 124 12.41 -1.94 -5.04
C MET A 124 13.35 -0.79 -4.68
N VAL A 125 13.63 -0.59 -3.40
CA VAL A 125 14.40 0.56 -2.90
C VAL A 125 15.89 0.23 -2.92
N ALA A 126 16.69 1.08 -3.55
CA ALA A 126 18.15 0.96 -3.53
C ALA A 126 18.72 1.49 -2.20
N PHE A 127 18.28 2.68 -1.79
CA PHE A 127 18.57 3.25 -0.47
C PHE A 127 17.50 4.25 -0.06
N ALA A 128 17.41 4.51 1.25
CA ALA A 128 16.56 5.54 1.80
C ALA A 128 17.39 6.58 2.56
N LEU A 129 17.01 7.85 2.43
CA LEU A 129 17.50 8.93 3.26
C LEU A 129 16.47 9.20 4.35
N CYS A 130 16.86 8.93 5.59
CA CYS A 130 16.00 9.17 6.75
C CYS A 130 16.44 10.44 7.47
N VAL A 131 15.53 11.40 7.56
CA VAL A 131 15.75 12.62 8.32
C VAL A 131 15.42 12.37 9.79
N CYS A 132 16.44 12.48 10.66
CA CYS A 132 16.33 12.27 12.10
C CYS A 132 16.75 13.58 12.81
N GLY A 133 15.78 14.44 13.13
CA GLY A 133 16.07 15.79 13.62
C GLY A 133 16.85 16.59 12.59
N ASP A 134 18.07 17.03 12.94
CA ASP A 134 18.96 17.81 12.06
C ASP A 134 19.96 16.90 11.30
N GLU A 135 19.89 15.60 11.48
CA GLU A 135 20.78 14.63 10.83
C GLU A 135 20.07 13.85 9.72
N VAL A 136 20.81 13.47 8.69
CA VAL A 136 20.34 12.59 7.62
C VAL A 136 21.10 11.29 7.69
N LYS A 137 20.38 10.17 7.88
CA LYS A 137 20.94 8.82 7.85
C LYS A 137 20.66 8.17 6.50
N VAL A 138 21.68 7.53 5.94
CA VAL A 138 21.52 6.69 4.74
C VAL A 138 21.24 5.26 5.21
N ILE A 139 20.13 4.69 4.72
CA ILE A 139 19.75 3.30 5.00
C ILE A 139 19.90 2.55 3.70
N GLU A 140 20.87 1.67 3.66
CA GLU A 140 21.14 0.77 2.53
C GLU A 140 20.61 -0.63 2.83
N LYS A 141 20.38 -1.39 1.76
CA LYS A 141 19.88 -2.75 1.83
C LYS A 141 20.95 -3.73 2.29
#